data_f96ad791a6dc2e276adc339bfcc68fb0
#
_entry.id   f96ad791a6dc2e276adc339bfcc68fb0
#
_cell.length_a   1.000
_cell.length_b   1.000
_cell.length_c   1.000
_cell.angle_alpha   90.00
_cell.angle_beta   90.00
_cell.angle_gamma   90.00
#
_symmetry.space_group_name_H-M   'P 1'
#
loop_
_entity.id
_entity.type
_entity.pdbx_description
1 polymer ?
#
loop_
_entity_poly.entity_id
_entity_poly.type
_entity_poly.pdbx_seq_one_letter_code
_entity_poly.pdbx_strand_id
1 'polypeptide(L)'
;MNKILFVCARFPWPLLTGDALRAYNQIKVLSEKNVVDVFSVEKPFASQCDINKYLNVSSSGKITKLRKIYNILSHSKDTALQCAMYYDQQSWQELRKLIITNKYNIVIFQLVRLEYLIQKMVNLRNELNLDIKIYCDFVDALSLNMRNRATTESFFMKKLCQSESQKLTLIE
;
A
#
# COMPACT_ATOMS: atom_id res chain seq x y z
N MET A 1 -0.91 18.55 -17.24
CA MET A 1 -1.72 17.43 -16.72
C MET A 1 -0.76 16.32 -16.36
N ASN A 2 -0.74 15.85 -15.09
CA ASN A 2 0.17 14.78 -14.67
C ASN A 2 -0.48 13.40 -14.88
N LYS A 3 0.36 12.39 -15.07
CA LYS A 3 -0.05 10.99 -15.03
C LYS A 3 0.34 10.40 -13.68
N ILE A 4 -0.65 10.01 -12.88
CA ILE A 4 -0.51 9.59 -11.49
C ILE A 4 -0.80 8.09 -11.39
N LEU A 5 0.04 7.35 -10.67
CA LEU A 5 -0.26 5.99 -10.24
C LEU A 5 -0.59 5.99 -8.75
N PHE A 6 -1.81 5.61 -8.41
CA PHE A 6 -2.23 5.44 -7.02
C PHE A 6 -2.13 3.96 -6.61
N VAL A 7 -1.27 3.66 -5.66
CA VAL A 7 -0.97 2.30 -5.21
C VAL A 7 -1.58 2.07 -3.84
N CYS A 8 -2.46 1.08 -3.72
CA CYS A 8 -3.12 0.71 -2.47
C CYS A 8 -2.98 -0.79 -2.16
N ALA A 9 -2.97 -1.11 -0.87
CA ALA A 9 -2.90 -2.49 -0.42
C ALA A 9 -4.17 -3.27 -0.81
N ARG A 10 -5.32 -2.64 -0.61
CA ARG A 10 -6.65 -3.15 -0.98
C ARG A 10 -7.30 -2.21 -1.97
N PHE A 11 -8.09 -2.74 -2.90
CA PHE A 11 -8.85 -1.92 -3.82
C PHE A 11 -9.83 -1.01 -3.03
N PRO A 12 -9.91 0.30 -3.37
CA PRO A 12 -10.69 1.26 -2.58
C PRO A 12 -12.20 1.17 -2.83
N TRP A 13 -12.71 -0.03 -2.99
CA TRP A 13 -14.13 -0.33 -3.16
C TRP A 13 -14.43 -1.77 -2.70
N PRO A 14 -15.58 -2.03 -2.03
CA PRO A 14 -16.61 -1.09 -1.55
C PRO A 14 -16.12 -0.20 -0.39
N LEU A 15 -16.78 0.93 -0.17
CA LEU A 15 -16.42 1.96 0.82
C LEU A 15 -16.78 1.55 2.27
N LEU A 16 -16.34 0.36 2.68
CA LEU A 16 -16.68 -0.21 3.99
C LEU A 16 -15.66 0.13 5.09
N THR A 17 -14.52 0.69 4.73
CA THR A 17 -13.43 1.01 5.68
C THR A 17 -12.94 2.43 5.46
N GLY A 18 -12.39 3.05 6.53
CA GLY A 18 -11.90 4.42 6.47
C GLY A 18 -10.79 4.63 5.44
N ASP A 19 -9.88 3.64 5.32
CA ASP A 19 -8.80 3.65 4.32
C ASP A 19 -9.35 3.59 2.88
N ALA A 20 -10.38 2.78 2.62
CA ALA A 20 -11.03 2.71 1.32
C ALA A 20 -11.75 4.02 0.97
N LEU A 21 -12.51 4.59 1.91
CA LEU A 21 -13.21 5.87 1.72
C LEU A 21 -12.22 7.00 1.44
N ARG A 22 -11.12 7.07 2.19
CA ARG A 22 -10.08 8.07 1.99
C ARG A 22 -9.41 7.93 0.63
N ALA A 23 -9.00 6.71 0.25
CA ALA A 23 -8.42 6.45 -1.07
C ALA A 23 -9.37 6.86 -2.21
N TYR A 24 -10.62 6.46 -2.10
CA TYR A 24 -11.65 6.81 -3.08
C TYR A 24 -11.76 8.32 -3.28
N ASN A 25 -11.88 9.08 -2.20
CA ASN A 25 -12.00 10.53 -2.26
C ASN A 25 -10.74 11.21 -2.81
N GLN A 26 -9.55 10.74 -2.43
CA GLN A 26 -8.29 11.24 -2.99
C GLN A 26 -8.20 10.98 -4.50
N ILE A 27 -8.50 9.76 -4.94
CA ILE A 27 -8.50 9.38 -6.37
C ILE A 27 -9.49 10.27 -7.13
N LYS A 28 -10.71 10.45 -6.60
CA LYS A 28 -11.74 11.28 -7.21
C LYS A 28 -11.24 12.71 -7.43
N VAL A 29 -10.72 13.35 -6.40
CA VAL A 29 -10.20 14.73 -6.49
C VAL A 29 -9.00 14.83 -7.42
N LEU A 30 -8.07 13.87 -7.36
CA LEU A 30 -6.90 13.85 -8.24
C LEU A 30 -7.29 13.71 -9.72
N SER A 31 -8.31 12.89 -10.02
CA SER A 31 -8.77 12.65 -11.39
C SER A 31 -9.49 13.82 -12.04
N GLU A 32 -9.89 14.85 -11.29
CA GLU A 32 -10.47 16.08 -11.86
C GLU A 32 -9.49 16.84 -12.78
N LYS A 33 -8.19 16.76 -12.48
CA LYS A 33 -7.16 17.54 -13.20
C LYS A 33 -6.00 16.71 -13.73
N ASN A 34 -6.00 15.39 -13.50
CA ASN A 34 -4.91 14.49 -13.85
C ASN A 34 -5.46 13.19 -14.43
N VAL A 35 -4.58 12.45 -15.14
CA VAL A 35 -4.84 11.03 -15.47
C VAL A 35 -4.39 10.21 -14.30
N VAL A 36 -5.31 9.48 -13.67
CA VAL A 36 -5.03 8.63 -12.51
C VAL A 36 -5.26 7.18 -12.86
N ASP A 37 -4.24 6.35 -12.70
CA ASP A 37 -4.34 4.90 -12.76
C ASP A 37 -4.26 4.34 -11.33
N VAL A 38 -4.95 3.25 -11.05
CA VAL A 38 -4.97 2.60 -9.73
C VAL A 38 -4.35 1.21 -9.82
N PHE A 39 -3.42 0.92 -8.92
CA PHE A 39 -2.88 -0.41 -8.71
C PHE A 39 -3.24 -0.90 -7.30
N SER A 40 -3.88 -2.07 -7.19
CA SER A 40 -4.13 -2.72 -5.90
C SER A 40 -3.37 -4.03 -5.78
N VAL A 41 -2.78 -4.28 -4.61
CA VAL A 41 -2.07 -5.53 -4.34
C VAL A 41 -3.08 -6.69 -4.17
N GLU A 42 -4.18 -6.45 -3.49
CA GLU A 42 -5.28 -7.40 -3.41
C GLU A 42 -6.22 -7.27 -4.61
N LYS A 43 -6.86 -8.38 -4.99
CA LYS A 43 -7.81 -8.41 -6.08
C LYS A 43 -9.04 -7.55 -5.76
N PRO A 44 -9.54 -6.74 -6.72
CA PRO A 44 -10.80 -6.04 -6.55
C PRO A 44 -11.98 -6.98 -6.27
N PHE A 45 -12.82 -6.61 -5.32
CA PHE A 45 -13.96 -7.44 -4.89
C PHE A 45 -15.17 -7.35 -5.84
N ALA A 46 -15.28 -6.27 -6.60
CA ALA A 46 -16.47 -6.01 -7.42
C ALA A 46 -16.13 -5.63 -8.86
N SER A 47 -16.90 -6.16 -9.78
CA SER A 47 -16.83 -5.86 -11.22
C SER A 47 -17.42 -4.48 -11.58
N GLN A 48 -18.18 -3.86 -10.70
CA GLN A 48 -18.85 -2.58 -10.91
C GLN A 48 -18.48 -1.60 -9.80
N CYS A 49 -17.66 -0.64 -10.14
CA CYS A 49 -17.32 0.50 -9.30
C CYS A 49 -17.41 1.75 -10.16
N ASP A 50 -18.02 2.83 -9.65
CA ASP A 50 -18.10 4.12 -10.37
C ASP A 50 -16.72 4.67 -10.71
N ILE A 51 -15.71 4.33 -9.93
CA ILE A 51 -14.29 4.62 -10.21
C ILE A 51 -13.82 4.04 -11.54
N ASN A 52 -14.30 2.87 -11.95
CA ASN A 52 -13.89 2.22 -13.20
C ASN A 52 -14.25 3.02 -14.47
N LYS A 53 -15.16 3.99 -14.37
CA LYS A 53 -15.48 4.90 -15.49
C LYS A 53 -14.36 5.89 -15.81
N TYR A 54 -13.46 6.14 -14.87
CA TYR A 54 -12.47 7.21 -14.96
C TYR A 54 -11.03 6.74 -14.89
N LEU A 55 -10.77 5.45 -14.62
CA LEU A 55 -9.46 4.95 -14.23
C LEU A 55 -9.11 3.63 -14.92
N ASN A 56 -7.84 3.51 -15.30
CA ASN A 56 -7.28 2.20 -15.59
C ASN A 56 -6.95 1.51 -14.27
N VAL A 57 -7.65 0.42 -13.98
CA VAL A 57 -7.43 -0.36 -12.77
C VAL A 57 -6.62 -1.60 -13.11
N SER A 58 -5.52 -1.78 -12.40
CA SER A 58 -4.72 -2.99 -12.43
C SER A 58 -4.55 -3.57 -11.03
N SER A 59 -4.40 -4.87 -10.93
CA SER A 59 -4.12 -5.51 -9.65
C SER A 59 -3.26 -6.75 -9.85
N SER A 60 -2.37 -7.03 -8.90
CA SER A 60 -1.65 -8.30 -8.89
C SER A 60 -2.59 -9.45 -8.50
N GLY A 61 -3.53 -9.20 -7.60
CA GLY A 61 -4.55 -10.15 -7.16
C GLY A 61 -4.02 -11.46 -6.56
N LYS A 62 -2.74 -11.51 -6.23
CA LYS A 62 -2.01 -12.74 -5.88
C LYS A 62 -1.87 -12.96 -4.36
N ILE A 63 -2.10 -11.92 -3.55
CA ILE A 63 -2.01 -12.04 -2.10
C ILE A 63 -3.29 -12.67 -1.55
N THR A 64 -3.21 -13.96 -1.29
CA THR A 64 -4.25 -14.74 -0.59
C THR A 64 -4.05 -14.69 0.93
N LYS A 65 -5.06 -15.11 1.70
CA LYS A 65 -4.95 -15.25 3.17
C LYS A 65 -3.78 -16.16 3.58
N LEU A 66 -3.60 -17.29 2.89
CA LEU A 66 -2.50 -18.23 3.15
C LEU A 66 -1.14 -17.59 2.86
N ARG A 67 -1.04 -16.82 1.78
CA ARG A 67 0.19 -16.10 1.44
C ARG A 67 0.56 -15.06 2.50
N LYS A 68 -0.43 -14.34 3.05
CA LYS A 68 -0.19 -13.40 4.16
C LYS A 68 0.37 -14.09 5.39
N ILE A 69 -0.18 -15.24 5.77
CA ILE A 69 0.31 -16.03 6.91
C ILE A 69 1.75 -16.48 6.66
N TYR A 70 2.03 -17.03 5.49
CA TYR A 70 3.39 -17.43 5.11
C TYR A 70 4.36 -16.24 5.16
N ASN A 71 3.98 -15.09 4.63
CA ASN A 71 4.80 -13.89 4.65
C ASN A 71 5.09 -13.40 6.08
N ILE A 72 4.10 -13.44 6.97
CA ILE A 72 4.30 -13.11 8.39
C ILE A 72 5.36 -14.04 9.00
N LEU A 73 5.22 -15.34 8.81
CA LEU A 73 6.14 -16.33 9.41
C LEU A 73 7.57 -16.19 8.87
N SER A 74 7.73 -15.82 7.60
CA SER A 74 9.05 -15.72 6.96
C SER A 74 9.75 -14.37 7.16
N HIS A 75 9.02 -13.26 7.39
CA HIS A 75 9.60 -11.90 7.41
C HIS A 75 9.40 -11.14 8.72
N SER A 76 8.69 -11.71 9.72
CA SER A 76 8.27 -10.96 10.92
C SER A 76 9.38 -10.63 11.91
N LYS A 77 10.58 -11.19 11.76
CA LYS A 77 11.69 -10.89 12.69
C LYS A 77 12.12 -9.41 12.60
N ASP A 78 12.32 -8.94 11.37
CA ASP A 78 12.89 -7.62 11.09
C ASP A 78 11.84 -6.62 10.54
N THR A 79 10.70 -7.12 10.11
CA THR A 79 9.63 -6.33 9.48
C THR A 79 8.38 -6.32 10.36
N ALA A 80 7.68 -5.19 10.43
CA ALA A 80 6.37 -5.13 11.09
C ALA A 80 5.37 -6.12 10.46
N LEU A 81 4.57 -6.79 11.27
CA LEU A 81 3.63 -7.83 10.79
C LEU A 81 2.72 -7.34 9.68
N GLN A 82 2.26 -6.10 9.79
CA GLN A 82 1.38 -5.50 8.79
C GLN A 82 2.09 -5.24 7.46
N CYS A 83 3.38 -4.90 7.49
CA CYS A 83 4.20 -4.75 6.28
C CYS A 83 4.56 -6.12 5.71
N ALA A 84 4.94 -7.07 6.57
CA ALA A 84 5.26 -8.45 6.17
C ALA A 84 4.13 -9.11 5.38
N MET A 85 2.86 -8.89 5.76
CA MET A 85 1.69 -9.41 5.03
C MET A 85 1.71 -9.08 3.54
N TYR A 86 2.25 -7.91 3.16
CA TYR A 86 2.24 -7.41 1.79
C TYR A 86 3.60 -7.53 1.10
N TYR A 87 4.52 -8.30 1.67
CA TYR A 87 5.82 -8.59 1.07
C TYR A 87 5.65 -9.59 -0.09
N ASP A 88 5.47 -9.09 -1.31
CA ASP A 88 5.18 -9.92 -2.48
C ASP A 88 5.95 -9.50 -3.73
N GLN A 89 6.88 -10.37 -4.13
CA GLN A 89 7.74 -10.15 -5.30
C GLN A 89 6.94 -10.06 -6.60
N GLN A 90 5.83 -10.79 -6.70
CA GLN A 90 5.02 -10.80 -7.92
C GLN A 90 4.27 -9.47 -8.09
N SER A 91 3.71 -8.94 -6.99
CA SER A 91 3.12 -7.59 -6.98
C SER A 91 4.14 -6.54 -7.40
N TRP A 92 5.39 -6.68 -6.96
CA TRP A 92 6.47 -5.79 -7.40
C TRP A 92 6.73 -5.89 -8.90
N GLN A 93 6.82 -7.10 -9.45
CA GLN A 93 7.09 -7.29 -10.88
C GLN A 93 6.00 -6.66 -11.76
N GLU A 94 4.74 -6.81 -11.38
CA GLU A 94 3.61 -6.22 -12.10
C GLU A 94 3.61 -4.68 -11.97
N LEU A 95 3.83 -4.16 -10.75
CA LEU A 95 3.95 -2.73 -10.50
C LEU A 95 5.13 -2.12 -11.30
N ARG A 96 6.29 -2.76 -11.28
CA ARG A 96 7.47 -2.35 -12.05
C ARG A 96 7.19 -2.27 -13.55
N LYS A 97 6.54 -3.31 -14.10
CA LYS A 97 6.13 -3.32 -15.52
C LYS A 97 5.22 -2.13 -15.83
N LEU A 98 4.22 -1.89 -14.99
CA LEU A 98 3.27 -0.80 -15.14
C LEU A 98 3.97 0.57 -15.16
N ILE A 99 4.91 0.80 -14.24
CA ILE A 99 5.67 2.05 -14.11
C ILE A 99 6.52 2.29 -15.37
N ILE A 100 7.26 1.30 -15.83
CA ILE A 100 8.14 1.42 -16.99
C ILE A 100 7.33 1.67 -18.27
N THR A 101 6.19 0.96 -18.43
CA THR A 101 5.38 1.05 -19.65
C THR A 101 4.64 2.39 -19.77
N ASN A 102 4.14 2.93 -18.64
CA ASN A 102 3.17 4.03 -18.67
C ASN A 102 3.74 5.43 -18.42
N LYS A 103 5.01 5.56 -18.05
CA LYS A 103 5.69 6.86 -17.81
C LYS A 103 4.93 7.78 -16.85
N TYR A 104 4.73 7.36 -15.61
CA TYR A 104 4.08 8.18 -14.59
C TYR A 104 4.99 9.32 -14.13
N ASN A 105 4.39 10.49 -13.81
CA ASN A 105 5.06 11.62 -13.19
C ASN A 105 5.06 11.50 -11.65
N ILE A 106 4.00 10.88 -11.13
CA ILE A 106 3.75 10.79 -9.69
C ILE A 106 3.30 9.37 -9.36
N VAL A 107 3.85 8.82 -8.28
CA VAL A 107 3.37 7.57 -7.66
C VAL A 107 2.99 7.87 -6.21
N ILE A 108 1.77 7.54 -5.84
CA ILE A 108 1.24 7.73 -4.48
C ILE A 108 0.99 6.35 -3.86
N PHE A 109 1.65 6.07 -2.75
CA PHE A 109 1.42 4.87 -1.96
C PHE A 109 0.52 5.19 -0.77
N GLN A 110 -0.53 4.41 -0.59
CA GLN A 110 -1.42 4.53 0.56
C GLN A 110 -1.13 3.44 1.58
N LEU A 111 -0.91 3.84 2.81
CA LEU A 111 -0.59 3.03 3.99
C LEU A 111 0.87 2.54 4.04
N VAL A 112 1.43 2.58 5.23
CA VAL A 112 2.77 2.04 5.58
C VAL A 112 2.92 0.55 5.25
N ARG A 113 1.81 -0.19 5.16
CA ARG A 113 1.79 -1.63 4.79
C ARG A 113 2.47 -1.94 3.46
N LEU A 114 2.61 -0.94 2.58
CA LEU A 114 3.26 -1.07 1.27
C LEU A 114 4.76 -0.76 1.32
N GLU A 115 5.36 -0.68 2.50
CA GLU A 115 6.77 -0.37 2.73
C GLU A 115 7.71 -1.12 1.76
N TYR A 116 7.51 -2.41 1.57
CA TYR A 116 8.30 -3.20 0.61
C TYR A 116 8.23 -2.65 -0.83
N LEU A 117 7.04 -2.31 -1.31
CA LEU A 117 6.86 -1.75 -2.65
C LEU A 117 7.41 -0.32 -2.74
N ILE A 118 7.31 0.45 -1.67
CA ILE A 118 7.87 1.81 -1.58
C ILE A 118 9.38 1.74 -1.71
N GLN A 119 10.06 0.89 -0.95
CA GLN A 119 11.52 0.71 -1.03
C GLN A 119 11.96 0.26 -2.43
N LYS A 120 11.26 -0.72 -3.02
CA LYS A 120 11.52 -1.17 -4.38
C LYS A 120 11.33 -0.08 -5.41
N MET A 121 10.33 0.79 -5.23
CA MET A 121 10.08 1.92 -6.12
C MET A 121 11.16 2.99 -6.01
N VAL A 122 11.62 3.31 -4.81
CA VAL A 122 12.73 4.25 -4.58
C VAL A 122 14.00 3.74 -5.26
N ASN A 123 14.33 2.45 -5.09
CA ASN A 123 15.48 1.84 -5.72
C ASN A 123 15.39 1.90 -7.25
N LEU A 124 14.23 1.52 -7.82
CA LEU A 124 14.00 1.57 -9.27
C LEU A 124 14.15 3.00 -9.82
N ARG A 125 13.59 3.99 -9.13
CA ARG A 125 13.73 5.40 -9.51
C ARG A 125 15.19 5.81 -9.59
N ASN A 126 15.99 5.45 -8.58
CA ASN A 126 17.41 5.79 -8.51
C ASN A 126 18.23 5.02 -9.56
N GLU A 127 18.00 3.72 -9.71
CA GLU A 127 18.70 2.86 -10.67
C GLU A 127 18.51 3.31 -12.13
N LEU A 128 17.30 3.72 -12.48
CA LEU A 128 16.94 4.13 -13.84
C LEU A 128 16.89 5.65 -14.01
N ASN A 129 17.25 6.43 -13.00
CA ASN A 129 17.20 7.90 -13.00
C ASN A 129 15.84 8.44 -13.50
N LEU A 130 14.74 7.88 -12.97
CA LEU A 130 13.39 8.27 -13.39
C LEU A 130 12.97 9.60 -12.74
N ASP A 131 12.43 10.51 -13.54
CA ASP A 131 11.82 11.75 -13.05
C ASP A 131 10.39 11.47 -12.52
N ILE A 132 10.31 10.75 -11.40
CA ILE A 132 9.06 10.37 -10.75
C ILE A 132 9.07 10.87 -9.31
N LYS A 133 8.03 11.62 -8.93
CA LYS A 133 7.78 11.99 -7.54
C LYS A 133 7.06 10.88 -6.82
N ILE A 134 7.56 10.48 -5.65
CA ILE A 134 6.98 9.44 -4.81
C ILE A 134 6.39 10.08 -3.56
N TYR A 135 5.13 9.82 -3.30
CA TYR A 135 4.41 10.26 -2.10
C TYR A 135 3.90 9.05 -1.32
N CYS A 136 3.94 9.15 -0.01
CA CYS A 136 3.39 8.14 0.91
C CYS A 136 2.32 8.79 1.78
N ASP A 137 1.09 8.29 1.72
CA ASP A 137 -0.01 8.69 2.60
C ASP A 137 -0.16 7.64 3.71
N PHE A 138 0.43 7.89 4.86
CA PHE A 138 0.31 7.04 6.04
C PHE A 138 -0.96 7.41 6.83
N VAL A 139 -2.11 7.14 6.23
CA VAL A 139 -3.47 7.48 6.71
C VAL A 139 -3.61 7.54 8.24
N ASP A 140 -2.99 6.58 8.93
CA ASP A 140 -2.94 6.47 10.40
C ASP A 140 -1.49 6.25 10.84
N ALA A 141 -1.09 6.84 11.97
CA ALA A 141 0.13 6.45 12.67
C ALA A 141 -0.08 5.06 13.31
N LEU A 142 0.18 4.01 12.54
CA LEU A 142 -0.01 2.62 13.02
C LEU A 142 0.89 2.32 14.21
N SER A 143 2.07 2.94 14.29
CA SER A 143 2.96 2.87 15.45
C SER A 143 2.28 3.37 16.72
N LEU A 144 1.60 4.51 16.65
CA LEU A 144 0.84 5.06 17.77
C LEU A 144 -0.36 4.17 18.13
N ASN A 145 -1.08 3.66 17.15
CA ASN A 145 -2.18 2.73 17.37
C ASN A 145 -1.73 1.47 18.09
N MET A 146 -0.58 0.89 17.72
CA MET A 146 -0.01 -0.27 18.40
C MET A 146 0.45 0.08 19.82
N ARG A 147 1.04 1.26 20.04
CA ARG A 147 1.43 1.74 21.37
C ARG A 147 0.21 1.87 22.29
N ASN A 148 -0.85 2.49 21.82
CA ASN A 148 -2.09 2.65 22.59
C ASN A 148 -2.72 1.29 22.91
N ARG A 149 -2.78 0.38 21.96
CA ARG A 149 -3.24 -0.99 22.17
C ARG A 149 -2.46 -1.72 23.26
N ALA A 150 -1.16 -1.55 23.30
CA ALA A 150 -0.30 -2.17 24.31
C ALA A 150 -0.68 -1.79 25.75
N THR A 151 -1.42 -0.70 25.99
CA THR A 151 -1.84 -0.29 27.35
C THR A 151 -3.01 -1.11 27.88
N THR A 152 -3.83 -1.68 27.00
CA THR A 152 -5.08 -2.37 27.35
C THR A 152 -5.02 -3.90 27.16
N GLU A 153 -3.99 -4.41 26.51
CA GLU A 153 -3.86 -5.82 26.13
C GLU A 153 -3.21 -6.68 27.21
N SER A 154 -3.43 -8.00 27.15
CA SER A 154 -2.79 -8.99 28.01
C SER A 154 -1.26 -8.97 27.86
N PHE A 155 -0.54 -9.51 28.85
CA PHE A 155 0.93 -9.44 28.91
C PHE A 155 1.64 -9.89 27.61
N PHE A 156 1.18 -10.97 27.00
CA PHE A 156 1.77 -11.47 25.75
C PHE A 156 1.49 -10.53 24.56
N MET A 157 0.23 -10.12 24.40
CA MET A 157 -0.18 -9.18 23.35
C MET A 157 0.43 -7.81 23.55
N LYS A 158 0.61 -7.35 24.77
CA LYS A 158 1.31 -6.10 25.10
C LYS A 158 2.73 -6.09 24.53
N LYS A 159 3.51 -7.15 24.76
CA LYS A 159 4.87 -7.25 24.20
C LYS A 159 4.87 -7.26 22.68
N LEU A 160 3.92 -7.96 22.07
CA LEU A 160 3.76 -7.97 20.62
C LEU A 160 3.45 -6.56 20.08
N CYS A 161 2.47 -5.88 20.66
CA CYS A 161 2.10 -4.52 20.26
C CYS A 161 3.25 -3.52 20.45
N GLN A 162 4.04 -3.65 21.51
CA GLN A 162 5.23 -2.81 21.72
C GLN A 162 6.29 -3.04 20.65
N SER A 163 6.60 -4.30 20.33
CA SER A 163 7.54 -4.65 19.26
C SER A 163 7.07 -4.13 17.91
N GLU A 164 5.79 -4.29 17.58
CA GLU A 164 5.20 -3.78 16.35
C GLU A 164 5.25 -2.25 16.27
N SER A 165 4.92 -1.57 17.38
CA SER A 165 5.03 -0.11 17.46
C SER A 165 6.45 0.39 17.15
N GLN A 166 7.47 -0.25 17.72
CA GLN A 166 8.87 0.12 17.47
C GLN A 166 9.27 -0.07 16.00
N LYS A 167 8.91 -1.20 15.39
CA LYS A 167 9.19 -1.48 13.99
C LYS A 167 8.50 -0.49 13.05
N LEU A 168 7.24 -0.17 13.32
CA LEU A 168 6.48 0.80 12.53
C LEU A 168 7.04 2.22 12.65
N THR A 169 7.48 2.63 13.85
CA THR A 169 8.09 3.96 14.05
C THR A 169 9.36 4.17 13.22
N LEU A 170 10.08 3.10 12.87
CA LEU A 170 11.27 3.19 12.00
C LEU A 170 10.92 3.38 10.52
N ILE A 171 9.67 3.11 10.14
CA ILE A 171 9.19 3.18 8.76
C ILE A 171 8.40 4.47 8.51
N GLU A 172 7.64 4.92 9.52
CA GLU A 172 6.85 6.16 9.48
C GLU A 172 7.71 7.41 9.65
#